data_0585209877e8600c59dd826fd349dbd3
#
_entry.id   0585209877e8600c59dd826fd349dbd3
#
_cell.length_a   1.000
_cell.length_b   1.000
_cell.length_c   1.000
_cell.angle_alpha   90.00
_cell.angle_beta   90.00
_cell.angle_gamma   90.00
#
_symmetry.space_group_name_H-M   'P 1'
#
loop_
_entity.id
_entity.type
_entity.pdbx_description
1 polymer ?
#
loop_
_entity_poly.entity_id
_entity_poly.type
_entity_poly.pdbx_seq_one_letter_code
_entity_poly.pdbx_strand_id
1 'polypeptide(L)'
;MPAKYRALIVTFLAFHIDTLLYYFLVPLLPHYANKLRFSSFQIGILFGSYALALLAATYPAGRLTDRYGRKKPMLWGLFGLMIATALFAWSTNFAWLLLARCLQGAAGALTWVPGMALIADHFPNEERGRALSITFMGANLGVFLGPTLAGYLATHFSYRSPFYVGIILIIIDTLGRLFFVEDVVNVEKSETIPIRCLLGHSRIQVFMIAMMLATVLWSFLESVLPIYLDRRFLSTPQQIGWIFGFLAVMHGLTSPIIGSLTDRIGRPTVLRLGLWAMIFLIILPSWMPSSLAVGLLLGGIGLATTFIISPCSPGVAAEIEQMGSRAYASGFSMLSFSYSAGMVVGSFLGGVLVGPLGLSVSLGCLSLLCVGLLVFSYQVEAHPSLN
;
A
#
# COMPACT_ATOMS: atom_id res chain seq x y z
N MET A 1 -26.44 -14.37 -11.66
CA MET A 1 -25.28 -14.56 -10.77
C MET A 1 -25.69 -14.13 -9.36
N PRO A 2 -25.42 -14.92 -8.29
CA PRO A 2 -25.75 -14.56 -6.91
C PRO A 2 -25.11 -13.22 -6.49
N ALA A 3 -25.82 -12.43 -5.65
CA ALA A 3 -25.38 -11.10 -5.22
C ALA A 3 -23.97 -11.09 -4.60
N LYS A 4 -23.66 -12.11 -3.76
CA LYS A 4 -22.33 -12.24 -3.14
C LYS A 4 -21.17 -12.31 -4.14
N TYR A 5 -21.32 -12.99 -5.27
CA TYR A 5 -20.27 -13.08 -6.28
C TYR A 5 -20.16 -11.79 -7.11
N ARG A 6 -21.28 -11.07 -7.31
CA ARG A 6 -21.27 -9.75 -7.94
C ARG A 6 -20.48 -8.76 -7.07
N ALA A 7 -20.76 -8.74 -5.77
CA ALA A 7 -20.03 -7.90 -4.80
C ALA A 7 -18.55 -8.23 -4.78
N LEU A 8 -18.17 -9.52 -4.81
CA LEU A 8 -16.78 -9.98 -4.82
C LEU A 8 -16.03 -9.49 -6.07
N ILE A 9 -16.59 -9.71 -7.25
CA ILE A 9 -15.95 -9.32 -8.51
C ILE A 9 -15.79 -7.80 -8.60
N VAL A 10 -16.83 -7.05 -8.24
CA VAL A 10 -16.77 -5.58 -8.29
C VAL A 10 -15.72 -5.05 -7.31
N THR A 11 -15.68 -5.55 -6.09
CA THR A 11 -14.69 -5.10 -5.10
C THR A 11 -13.27 -5.50 -5.51
N PHE A 12 -13.08 -6.71 -6.06
CA PHE A 12 -11.80 -7.15 -6.61
C PHE A 12 -11.32 -6.21 -7.72
N LEU A 13 -12.18 -5.89 -8.69
CA LEU A 13 -11.84 -4.98 -9.80
C LEU A 13 -11.60 -3.55 -9.30
N ALA A 14 -12.40 -3.09 -8.35
CA ALA A 14 -12.26 -1.79 -7.72
C ALA A 14 -10.88 -1.60 -7.06
N PHE A 15 -10.45 -2.57 -6.25
CA PHE A 15 -9.15 -2.54 -5.59
C PHE A 15 -8.00 -2.72 -6.58
N HIS A 16 -8.21 -3.57 -7.60
CA HIS A 16 -7.25 -3.75 -8.68
C HIS A 16 -6.98 -2.45 -9.44
N ILE A 17 -8.04 -1.78 -9.92
CA ILE A 17 -7.93 -0.57 -10.74
C ILE A 17 -7.39 0.60 -9.92
N ASP A 18 -7.87 0.80 -8.69
CA ASP A 18 -7.37 1.87 -7.81
C ASP A 18 -5.86 1.73 -7.56
N THR A 19 -5.41 0.51 -7.21
CA THR A 19 -4.00 0.23 -6.95
C THR A 19 -3.16 0.32 -8.21
N LEU A 20 -3.64 -0.22 -9.33
CA LEU A 20 -2.97 -0.14 -10.62
C LEU A 20 -2.70 1.32 -11.04
N LEU A 21 -3.70 2.19 -10.88
CA LEU A 21 -3.57 3.62 -11.21
C LEU A 21 -2.65 4.37 -10.24
N TYR A 22 -2.63 3.99 -8.96
CA TYR A 22 -1.65 4.52 -8.01
C TYR A 22 -0.22 4.28 -8.49
N TYR A 23 0.07 3.06 -8.93
CA TYR A 23 1.40 2.62 -9.35
C TYR A 23 1.81 3.11 -10.74
N PHE A 24 0.91 3.67 -11.55
CA PHE A 24 1.27 4.24 -12.85
C PHE A 24 2.31 5.35 -12.75
N LEU A 25 2.32 6.12 -11.67
CA LEU A 25 3.27 7.22 -11.53
C LEU A 25 4.70 6.75 -11.27
N VAL A 26 4.92 5.57 -10.68
CA VAL A 26 6.26 5.09 -10.28
C VAL A 26 7.25 5.10 -11.45
N PRO A 27 7.01 4.41 -12.59
CA PRO A 27 7.95 4.45 -13.72
C PRO A 27 7.94 5.78 -14.51
N LEU A 28 6.91 6.62 -14.31
CA LEU A 28 6.78 7.92 -14.99
C LEU A 28 7.42 9.05 -14.18
N LEU A 29 7.75 8.81 -12.91
CA LEU A 29 8.29 9.81 -12.00
C LEU A 29 9.54 10.53 -12.56
N PRO A 30 10.54 9.83 -13.15
CA PRO A 30 11.71 10.51 -13.72
C PRO A 30 11.35 11.52 -14.80
N HIS A 31 10.39 11.19 -15.67
CA HIS A 31 9.94 12.10 -16.73
C HIS A 31 9.38 13.40 -16.15
N TYR A 32 8.46 13.31 -15.17
CA TYR A 32 7.89 14.50 -14.54
C TYR A 32 8.94 15.29 -13.75
N ALA A 33 9.80 14.58 -13.00
CA ALA A 33 10.87 15.20 -12.21
C ALA A 33 11.85 15.98 -13.08
N ASN A 34 12.28 15.41 -14.21
CA ASN A 34 13.20 16.05 -15.13
C ASN A 34 12.54 17.21 -15.90
N LYS A 35 11.32 17.00 -16.43
CA LYS A 35 10.58 18.00 -17.19
C LYS A 35 10.20 19.23 -16.38
N LEU A 36 9.78 19.02 -15.13
CA LEU A 36 9.30 20.10 -14.25
C LEU A 36 10.34 20.51 -13.20
N ARG A 37 11.56 19.94 -13.27
CA ARG A 37 12.70 20.23 -12.38
C ARG A 37 12.37 20.09 -10.89
N PHE A 38 11.72 18.97 -10.52
CA PHE A 38 11.37 18.75 -9.12
C PHE A 38 12.59 18.55 -8.23
N SER A 39 12.55 19.15 -7.05
CA SER A 39 13.45 18.80 -5.96
C SER A 39 13.04 17.46 -5.34
N SER A 40 13.99 16.79 -4.65
CA SER A 40 13.68 15.55 -3.91
C SER A 40 12.56 15.77 -2.90
N PHE A 41 12.51 16.94 -2.26
CA PHE A 41 11.46 17.31 -1.32
C PHE A 41 10.07 17.37 -1.97
N GLN A 42 9.95 17.97 -3.16
CA GLN A 42 8.68 18.00 -3.90
C GLN A 42 8.22 16.60 -4.28
N ILE A 43 9.12 15.70 -4.61
CA ILE A 43 8.80 14.30 -4.90
C ILE A 43 8.25 13.60 -3.67
N GLY A 44 8.88 13.78 -2.50
CA GLY A 44 8.39 13.25 -1.24
C GLY A 44 6.99 13.77 -0.89
N ILE A 45 6.73 15.07 -1.07
CA ILE A 45 5.40 15.66 -0.91
C ILE A 45 4.40 15.03 -1.89
N LEU A 46 4.77 14.85 -3.15
CA LEU A 46 3.88 14.30 -4.18
C LEU A 46 3.41 12.89 -3.83
N PHE A 47 4.30 12.01 -3.36
CA PHE A 47 3.91 10.66 -2.93
C PHE A 47 3.20 10.66 -1.58
N GLY A 48 3.70 11.43 -0.60
CA GLY A 48 3.12 11.53 0.72
C GLY A 48 1.72 12.14 0.73
N SER A 49 1.40 13.06 -0.19
CA SER A 49 0.09 13.71 -0.29
C SER A 49 -1.05 12.72 -0.60
N TYR A 50 -0.79 11.69 -1.42
CA TYR A 50 -1.76 10.62 -1.64
C TYR A 50 -2.13 9.92 -0.33
N ALA A 51 -1.12 9.45 0.41
CA ALA A 51 -1.34 8.71 1.64
C ALA A 51 -1.98 9.58 2.73
N LEU A 52 -1.59 10.84 2.81
CA LEU A 52 -2.20 11.82 3.74
C LEU A 52 -3.67 12.07 3.39
N ALA A 53 -3.99 12.27 2.10
CA ALA A 53 -5.36 12.47 1.65
C ALA A 53 -6.22 11.20 1.84
N LEU A 54 -5.68 10.02 1.58
CA LEU A 54 -6.32 8.73 1.87
C LEU A 54 -6.66 8.61 3.35
N LEU A 55 -5.69 8.86 4.23
CA LEU A 55 -5.87 8.80 5.68
C LEU A 55 -6.92 9.79 6.16
N ALA A 56 -6.84 11.05 5.72
CA ALA A 56 -7.77 12.11 6.09
C ALA A 56 -9.20 11.83 5.59
N ALA A 57 -9.34 11.23 4.40
CA ALA A 57 -10.63 10.92 3.79
C ALA A 57 -11.25 9.61 4.31
N THR A 58 -10.49 8.73 4.98
CA THR A 58 -10.99 7.42 5.45
C THR A 58 -12.17 7.57 6.43
N TYR A 59 -12.07 8.47 7.40
CA TYR A 59 -13.16 8.69 8.35
C TYR A 59 -14.42 9.32 7.72
N PRO A 60 -14.33 10.40 6.92
CA PRO A 60 -15.46 10.89 6.14
C PRO A 60 -16.07 9.83 5.21
N ALA A 61 -15.24 9.03 4.54
CA ALA A 61 -15.70 7.95 3.66
C ALA A 61 -16.55 6.91 4.42
N GLY A 62 -16.15 6.54 5.64
CA GLY A 62 -16.94 5.68 6.51
C GLY A 62 -18.32 6.26 6.79
N ARG A 63 -18.40 7.53 7.22
CA ARG A 63 -19.68 8.22 7.48
C ARG A 63 -20.57 8.33 6.24
N LEU A 64 -19.98 8.62 5.08
CA LEU A 64 -20.71 8.68 3.81
C LEU A 64 -21.23 7.29 3.42
N THR A 65 -20.43 6.23 3.64
CA THR A 65 -20.82 4.85 3.40
C THR A 65 -21.98 4.41 4.28
N ASP A 66 -21.98 4.79 5.56
CA ASP A 66 -23.08 4.49 6.47
C ASP A 66 -24.36 5.27 6.16
N ARG A 67 -24.22 6.53 5.70
CA ARG A 67 -25.36 7.41 5.42
C ARG A 67 -26.01 7.14 4.06
N TYR A 68 -25.22 6.87 3.01
CA TYR A 68 -25.70 6.85 1.62
C TYR A 68 -25.62 5.45 0.99
N GLY A 69 -25.27 4.40 1.76
CA GLY A 69 -25.03 3.05 1.26
C GLY A 69 -23.63 2.91 0.66
N ARG A 70 -23.36 1.76 0.04
CA ARG A 70 -22.02 1.42 -0.49
C ARG A 70 -21.80 1.95 -1.90
N LYS A 71 -22.84 1.92 -2.71
CA LYS A 71 -22.79 2.27 -4.14
C LYS A 71 -22.44 3.73 -4.40
N LYS A 72 -23.13 4.67 -3.76
CA LYS A 72 -22.94 6.11 -4.03
C LYS A 72 -21.52 6.59 -3.70
N PRO A 73 -20.94 6.32 -2.50
CA PRO A 73 -19.55 6.70 -2.21
C PRO A 73 -18.56 6.09 -3.20
N MET A 74 -18.73 4.81 -3.59
CA MET A 74 -17.86 4.17 -4.58
C MET A 74 -17.92 4.87 -5.96
N LEU A 75 -19.07 5.37 -6.38
CA LEU A 75 -19.21 6.13 -7.64
C LEU A 75 -18.59 7.53 -7.52
N TRP A 76 -18.74 8.21 -6.38
CA TRP A 76 -18.05 9.50 -6.12
C TRP A 76 -16.53 9.33 -6.12
N GLY A 77 -16.04 8.24 -5.54
CA GLY A 77 -14.61 7.85 -5.61
C GLY A 77 -14.13 7.71 -7.05
N LEU A 78 -14.88 6.99 -7.91
CA LEU A 78 -14.54 6.84 -9.33
C LEU A 78 -14.54 8.18 -10.08
N PHE A 79 -15.49 9.06 -9.80
CA PHE A 79 -15.51 10.40 -10.40
C PHE A 79 -14.27 11.21 -9.99
N GLY A 80 -13.90 11.18 -8.70
CA GLY A 80 -12.66 11.81 -8.22
C GLY A 80 -11.42 11.20 -8.86
N LEU A 81 -11.36 9.86 -8.99
CA LEU A 81 -10.27 9.13 -9.63
C LEU A 81 -10.15 9.46 -11.12
N MET A 82 -11.28 9.63 -11.82
CA MET A 82 -11.32 10.07 -13.22
C MET A 82 -10.69 11.45 -13.39
N ILE A 83 -11.10 12.42 -12.54
CA ILE A 83 -10.51 13.77 -12.55
C ILE A 83 -9.02 13.71 -12.25
N ALA A 84 -8.60 12.96 -11.23
CA ALA A 84 -7.20 12.81 -10.87
C ALA A 84 -6.38 12.24 -12.04
N THR A 85 -6.89 11.19 -12.69
CA THR A 85 -6.21 10.55 -13.84
C THR A 85 -6.11 11.49 -15.04
N ALA A 86 -7.15 12.29 -15.30
CA ALA A 86 -7.13 13.33 -16.32
C ALA A 86 -6.10 14.42 -15.99
N LEU A 87 -6.04 14.87 -14.74
CA LEU A 87 -5.04 15.85 -14.30
C LEU A 87 -3.61 15.33 -14.50
N PHE A 88 -3.33 14.04 -14.22
CA PHE A 88 -2.01 13.46 -14.52
C PHE A 88 -1.68 13.49 -16.00
N ALA A 89 -2.63 13.18 -16.88
CA ALA A 89 -2.43 13.14 -18.33
C ALA A 89 -2.04 14.52 -18.93
N TRP A 90 -2.63 15.60 -18.38
CA TRP A 90 -2.48 16.96 -18.94
C TRP A 90 -1.74 17.93 -18.04
N SER A 91 -1.22 17.51 -16.90
CA SER A 91 -0.52 18.37 -15.97
C SER A 91 0.73 19.01 -16.58
N THR A 92 0.87 20.31 -16.33
CA THR A 92 2.00 21.14 -16.79
C THR A 92 2.85 21.71 -15.64
N ASN A 93 2.41 21.53 -14.40
CA ASN A 93 3.13 22.04 -13.24
C ASN A 93 2.90 21.17 -11.98
N PHE A 94 3.68 21.42 -10.94
CA PHE A 94 3.65 20.66 -9.69
C PHE A 94 2.29 20.73 -8.97
N ALA A 95 1.65 21.90 -8.96
CA ALA A 95 0.39 22.09 -8.21
C ALA A 95 -0.73 21.18 -8.74
N TRP A 96 -0.85 21.01 -10.06
CA TRP A 96 -1.84 20.11 -10.66
C TRP A 96 -1.55 18.64 -10.36
N LEU A 97 -0.27 18.23 -10.36
CA LEU A 97 0.11 16.86 -9.97
C LEU A 97 -0.17 16.61 -8.48
N LEU A 98 0.10 17.60 -7.63
CA LEU A 98 -0.21 17.51 -6.20
C LEU A 98 -1.71 17.40 -5.96
N LEU A 99 -2.52 18.24 -6.65
CA LEU A 99 -3.98 18.15 -6.58
C LEU A 99 -4.47 16.77 -7.06
N ALA A 100 -3.92 16.26 -8.17
CA ALA A 100 -4.25 14.94 -8.68
C ALA A 100 -3.96 13.84 -7.64
N ARG A 101 -2.82 13.90 -6.93
CA ARG A 101 -2.48 12.96 -5.85
C ARG A 101 -3.43 13.05 -4.66
N CYS A 102 -3.77 14.26 -4.22
CA CYS A 102 -4.75 14.45 -3.15
C CYS A 102 -6.13 13.89 -3.53
N LEU A 103 -6.61 14.19 -4.74
CA LEU A 103 -7.87 13.66 -5.25
C LEU A 103 -7.84 12.14 -5.37
N GLN A 104 -6.72 11.57 -5.87
CA GLN A 104 -6.54 10.13 -5.99
C GLN A 104 -6.57 9.46 -4.61
N GLY A 105 -5.90 10.02 -3.59
CA GLY A 105 -5.94 9.48 -2.24
C GLY A 105 -7.34 9.52 -1.61
N ALA A 106 -8.05 10.64 -1.75
CA ALA A 106 -9.43 10.77 -1.28
C ALA A 106 -10.39 9.82 -2.01
N ALA A 107 -10.22 9.64 -3.33
CA ALA A 107 -10.97 8.68 -4.15
C ALA A 107 -10.70 7.23 -3.70
N GLY A 108 -9.45 6.92 -3.35
CA GLY A 108 -9.08 5.64 -2.78
C GLY A 108 -9.87 5.33 -1.50
N ALA A 109 -9.97 6.26 -0.55
CA ALA A 109 -10.77 6.07 0.65
C ALA A 109 -12.25 5.75 0.33
N LEU A 110 -12.84 6.44 -0.68
CA LEU A 110 -14.20 6.20 -1.15
C LEU A 110 -14.37 4.91 -1.97
N THR A 111 -13.28 4.21 -2.28
CA THR A 111 -13.27 2.89 -2.92
C THR A 111 -13.04 1.80 -1.88
N TRP A 112 -12.03 1.94 -1.03
CA TRP A 112 -11.60 0.90 -0.08
C TRP A 112 -12.60 0.71 1.07
N VAL A 113 -13.05 1.80 1.70
CA VAL A 113 -13.95 1.71 2.86
C VAL A 113 -15.30 1.08 2.47
N PRO A 114 -16.05 1.59 1.47
CA PRO A 114 -17.31 0.97 1.09
C PRO A 114 -17.13 -0.40 0.41
N GLY A 115 -15.99 -0.65 -0.25
CA GLY A 115 -15.67 -1.96 -0.84
C GLY A 115 -15.54 -3.05 0.21
N MET A 116 -14.81 -2.80 1.30
CA MET A 116 -14.72 -3.74 2.43
C MET A 116 -16.07 -3.94 3.11
N ALA A 117 -16.86 -2.87 3.27
CA ALA A 117 -18.20 -2.95 3.83
C ALA A 117 -19.13 -3.79 2.93
N LEU A 118 -19.05 -3.62 1.61
CA LEU A 118 -19.84 -4.40 0.64
C LEU A 118 -19.57 -5.91 0.77
N ILE A 119 -18.31 -6.31 0.97
CA ILE A 119 -17.97 -7.71 1.23
C ILE A 119 -18.56 -8.16 2.58
N ALA A 120 -18.46 -7.33 3.61
CA ALA A 120 -19.00 -7.66 4.93
C ALA A 120 -20.52 -7.85 4.91
N ASP A 121 -21.24 -7.08 4.09
CA ASP A 121 -22.71 -7.16 3.95
C ASP A 121 -23.18 -8.41 3.20
N HIS A 122 -22.37 -8.97 2.29
CA HIS A 122 -22.77 -10.07 1.43
C HIS A 122 -22.22 -11.44 1.83
N PHE A 123 -21.22 -11.49 2.72
CA PHE A 123 -20.58 -12.73 3.16
C PHE A 123 -20.74 -12.94 4.67
N PRO A 124 -21.18 -14.15 5.10
CA PRO A 124 -21.23 -14.51 6.50
C PRO A 124 -19.82 -14.51 7.12
N ASN A 125 -19.74 -14.44 8.45
CA ASN A 125 -18.47 -14.30 9.18
C ASN A 125 -17.46 -15.40 8.81
N GLU A 126 -17.91 -16.64 8.56
CA GLU A 126 -17.08 -17.79 8.22
C GLU A 126 -16.42 -17.67 6.83
N GLU A 127 -17.09 -17.02 5.86
CA GLU A 127 -16.62 -16.87 4.48
C GLU A 127 -15.96 -15.50 4.25
N ARG A 128 -16.19 -14.50 5.13
CA ARG A 128 -15.78 -13.10 4.96
C ARG A 128 -14.27 -12.95 4.82
N GLY A 129 -13.49 -13.66 5.62
CA GLY A 129 -12.02 -13.62 5.56
C GLY A 129 -11.49 -14.08 4.21
N ARG A 130 -12.06 -15.17 3.64
CA ARG A 130 -11.70 -15.66 2.31
C ARG A 130 -12.10 -14.68 1.21
N ALA A 131 -13.27 -14.07 1.29
CA ALA A 131 -13.75 -13.08 0.33
C ALA A 131 -12.85 -11.83 0.33
N LEU A 132 -12.48 -11.31 1.51
CA LEU A 132 -11.53 -10.20 1.64
C LEU A 132 -10.16 -10.56 1.08
N SER A 133 -9.65 -11.76 1.33
CA SER A 133 -8.37 -12.20 0.76
C SER A 133 -8.38 -12.21 -0.76
N ILE A 134 -9.49 -12.61 -1.39
CA ILE A 134 -9.65 -12.56 -2.85
C ILE A 134 -9.66 -11.10 -3.33
N THR A 135 -10.35 -10.19 -2.64
CA THR A 135 -10.36 -8.77 -3.05
C THR A 135 -8.99 -8.11 -2.90
N PHE A 136 -8.23 -8.43 -1.85
CA PHE A 136 -6.84 -7.97 -1.70
C PHE A 136 -5.89 -8.56 -2.74
N MET A 137 -6.17 -9.77 -3.25
CA MET A 137 -5.42 -10.30 -4.39
C MET A 137 -5.58 -9.42 -5.64
N GLY A 138 -6.77 -8.81 -5.85
CA GLY A 138 -6.98 -7.79 -6.89
C GLY A 138 -6.04 -6.59 -6.71
N ALA A 139 -5.91 -6.07 -5.50
CA ALA A 139 -4.97 -4.99 -5.20
C ALA A 139 -3.51 -5.41 -5.49
N ASN A 140 -3.08 -6.59 -5.04
CA ASN A 140 -1.73 -7.10 -5.29
C ASN A 140 -1.42 -7.26 -6.79
N LEU A 141 -2.40 -7.69 -7.58
CA LEU A 141 -2.26 -7.69 -9.06
C LEU A 141 -2.10 -6.27 -9.59
N GLY A 142 -2.78 -5.28 -9.02
CA GLY A 142 -2.61 -3.86 -9.35
C GLY A 142 -1.19 -3.35 -9.05
N VAL A 143 -0.61 -3.74 -7.92
CA VAL A 143 0.78 -3.42 -7.55
C VAL A 143 1.77 -3.96 -8.57
N PHE A 144 1.54 -5.17 -9.07
CA PHE A 144 2.40 -5.79 -10.10
C PHE A 144 2.18 -5.19 -11.49
N LEU A 145 0.93 -5.17 -11.94
CA LEU A 145 0.60 -4.75 -13.31
C LEU A 145 0.74 -3.23 -13.51
N GLY A 146 0.50 -2.43 -12.47
CA GLY A 146 0.56 -0.97 -12.55
C GLY A 146 1.87 -0.45 -13.11
N PRO A 147 3.00 -0.63 -12.43
CA PRO A 147 4.27 -0.11 -12.91
C PRO A 147 4.71 -0.78 -14.20
N THR A 148 4.45 -2.08 -14.38
CA THR A 148 4.81 -2.84 -15.58
C THR A 148 4.08 -2.31 -16.81
N LEU A 149 2.77 -2.15 -16.72
CA LEU A 149 1.92 -1.65 -17.81
C LEU A 149 2.24 -0.18 -18.13
N ALA A 150 2.35 0.67 -17.09
CA ALA A 150 2.67 2.08 -17.29
C ALA A 150 4.05 2.28 -17.92
N GLY A 151 5.05 1.52 -17.48
CA GLY A 151 6.39 1.56 -18.04
C GLY A 151 6.42 1.13 -19.51
N TYR A 152 5.72 0.05 -19.86
CA TYR A 152 5.59 -0.42 -21.23
C TYR A 152 4.90 0.62 -22.14
N LEU A 153 3.73 1.11 -21.71
CA LEU A 153 2.96 2.09 -22.48
C LEU A 153 3.73 3.42 -22.66
N ALA A 154 4.45 3.87 -21.64
CA ALA A 154 5.23 5.10 -21.72
C ALA A 154 6.42 4.98 -22.69
N THR A 155 7.07 3.82 -22.72
CA THR A 155 8.24 3.58 -23.58
C THR A 155 7.85 3.41 -25.05
N HIS A 156 6.74 2.71 -25.34
CA HIS A 156 6.38 2.36 -26.72
C HIS A 156 5.39 3.33 -27.38
N PHE A 157 4.66 4.12 -26.61
CA PHE A 157 3.68 5.06 -27.15
C PHE A 157 3.94 6.50 -26.69
N SER A 158 3.52 6.86 -25.46
CA SER A 158 3.77 8.18 -24.90
C SER A 158 3.63 8.17 -23.37
N TYR A 159 4.20 9.16 -22.70
CA TYR A 159 4.03 9.34 -21.25
C TYR A 159 2.57 9.60 -20.80
N ARG A 160 1.67 9.91 -21.74
CA ARG A 160 0.24 10.09 -21.48
C ARG A 160 -0.56 8.81 -21.65
N SER A 161 -0.07 7.86 -22.43
CA SER A 161 -0.82 6.63 -22.76
C SER A 161 -1.24 5.79 -21.53
N PRO A 162 -0.47 5.66 -20.45
CA PRO A 162 -0.94 4.96 -19.25
C PRO A 162 -2.22 5.58 -18.70
N PHE A 163 -2.32 6.91 -18.67
CA PHE A 163 -3.49 7.60 -18.14
C PHE A 163 -4.72 7.46 -19.05
N TYR A 164 -4.54 7.42 -20.38
CA TYR A 164 -5.66 7.13 -21.30
C TYR A 164 -6.21 5.72 -21.10
N VAL A 165 -5.34 4.73 -20.93
CA VAL A 165 -5.74 3.37 -20.56
C VAL A 165 -6.42 3.38 -19.18
N GLY A 166 -5.89 4.14 -18.22
CA GLY A 166 -6.50 4.33 -16.90
C GLY A 166 -7.93 4.87 -16.97
N ILE A 167 -8.18 5.88 -17.81
CA ILE A 167 -9.53 6.43 -18.03
C ILE A 167 -10.48 5.36 -18.57
N ILE A 168 -10.04 4.54 -19.52
CA ILE A 168 -10.85 3.44 -20.07
C ILE A 168 -11.18 2.43 -18.96
N LEU A 169 -10.20 2.05 -18.14
CA LEU A 169 -10.41 1.13 -17.02
C LEU A 169 -11.38 1.68 -15.97
N ILE A 170 -11.31 2.99 -15.67
CA ILE A 170 -12.26 3.66 -14.76
C ILE A 170 -13.68 3.63 -15.33
N ILE A 171 -13.84 3.84 -16.63
CA ILE A 171 -15.16 3.75 -17.30
C ILE A 171 -15.72 2.32 -17.17
N ILE A 172 -14.91 1.31 -17.42
CA ILE A 172 -15.31 -0.11 -17.29
C ILE A 172 -15.71 -0.41 -15.83
N ASP A 173 -14.92 0.04 -14.85
CA ASP A 173 -15.23 -0.14 -13.42
C ASP A 173 -16.52 0.62 -13.02
N THR A 174 -16.72 1.83 -13.55
CA THR A 174 -17.95 2.60 -13.33
C THR A 174 -19.18 1.84 -13.81
N LEU A 175 -19.14 1.28 -15.01
CA LEU A 175 -20.22 0.45 -15.54
C LEU A 175 -20.43 -0.80 -14.66
N GLY A 176 -19.36 -1.46 -14.25
CA GLY A 176 -19.41 -2.59 -13.32
C GLY A 176 -20.14 -2.22 -12.01
N ARG A 177 -19.77 -1.11 -11.38
CA ARG A 177 -20.40 -0.67 -10.13
C ARG A 177 -21.85 -0.21 -10.32
N LEU A 178 -22.17 0.42 -11.44
CA LEU A 178 -23.54 0.84 -11.73
C LEU A 178 -24.50 -0.34 -11.86
N PHE A 179 -24.07 -1.43 -12.53
CA PHE A 179 -24.95 -2.57 -12.83
C PHE A 179 -24.91 -3.67 -11.76
N PHE A 180 -23.80 -3.84 -11.03
CA PHE A 180 -23.62 -5.00 -10.16
C PHE A 180 -23.63 -4.68 -8.67
N VAL A 181 -23.48 -3.41 -8.24
CA VAL A 181 -23.55 -3.04 -6.82
C VAL A 181 -24.99 -2.80 -6.42
N GLU A 182 -25.47 -3.57 -5.46
CA GLU A 182 -26.75 -3.39 -4.78
C GLU A 182 -26.47 -2.97 -3.33
N ASP A 183 -27.17 -1.93 -2.87
CA ASP A 183 -27.06 -1.49 -1.47
C ASP A 183 -27.88 -2.45 -0.58
N VAL A 184 -27.20 -3.16 0.32
CA VAL A 184 -27.85 -3.93 1.38
C VAL A 184 -27.63 -3.16 2.68
N VAL A 185 -28.70 -2.71 3.30
CA VAL A 185 -28.64 -1.98 4.57
C VAL A 185 -28.75 -2.98 5.72
N ASN A 186 -27.65 -3.66 6.04
CA ASN A 186 -27.55 -4.44 7.27
C ASN A 186 -26.35 -3.91 8.09
N VAL A 187 -26.62 -3.13 9.11
CA VAL A 187 -25.62 -2.63 10.04
C VAL A 187 -25.60 -3.59 11.25
N GLU A 188 -24.85 -4.67 11.18
CA GLU A 188 -24.43 -5.37 12.39
C GLU A 188 -23.38 -4.51 13.11
N LYS A 189 -23.70 -4.11 14.34
CA LYS A 189 -22.75 -3.44 15.22
C LYS A 189 -21.70 -4.46 15.66
N SER A 190 -20.47 -4.33 15.17
CA SER A 190 -19.34 -5.09 15.68
C SER A 190 -18.91 -4.56 17.06
N GLU A 191 -18.42 -5.47 17.90
CA GLU A 191 -17.77 -5.09 19.16
C GLU A 191 -16.58 -4.16 18.87
N THR A 192 -16.42 -3.12 19.66
CA THR A 192 -15.30 -2.19 19.56
C THR A 192 -14.56 -2.11 20.88
N ILE A 193 -13.23 -2.18 20.83
CA ILE A 193 -12.37 -1.89 21.98
C ILE A 193 -11.82 -0.47 21.83
N PRO A 194 -11.74 0.32 22.92
CA PRO A 194 -11.06 1.61 22.89
C PRO A 194 -9.61 1.45 22.41
N ILE A 195 -9.20 2.28 21.46
CA ILE A 195 -7.85 2.26 20.87
C ILE A 195 -6.76 2.34 21.94
N ARG A 196 -7.01 3.08 23.03
CA ARG A 196 -6.07 3.21 24.15
C ARG A 196 -5.73 1.87 24.82
N CYS A 197 -6.69 0.95 24.92
CA CYS A 197 -6.45 -0.38 25.48
C CYS A 197 -5.52 -1.20 24.59
N LEU A 198 -5.73 -1.16 23.26
CA LEU A 198 -4.88 -1.86 22.31
C LEU A 198 -3.48 -1.27 22.26
N LEU A 199 -3.35 0.06 22.31
CA LEU A 199 -2.06 0.74 22.38
C LEU A 199 -1.28 0.48 23.68
N GLY A 200 -1.94 0.03 24.75
CA GLY A 200 -1.28 -0.37 25.99
C GLY A 200 -0.52 -1.70 25.89
N HIS A 201 -0.83 -2.56 24.89
CA HIS A 201 -0.22 -3.89 24.76
C HIS A 201 1.04 -3.84 23.89
N SER A 202 2.20 -4.08 24.51
CA SER A 202 3.50 -3.99 23.83
C SER A 202 3.63 -4.91 22.62
N ARG A 203 3.03 -6.12 22.65
CA ARG A 203 3.03 -7.02 21.50
C ARG A 203 2.23 -6.50 20.31
N ILE A 204 1.08 -5.85 20.56
CA ILE A 204 0.30 -5.17 19.51
C ILE A 204 1.13 -4.02 18.92
N GLN A 205 1.82 -3.24 19.77
CA GLN A 205 2.70 -2.17 19.31
C GLN A 205 3.81 -2.68 18.39
N VAL A 206 4.44 -3.83 18.68
CA VAL A 206 5.46 -4.44 17.81
C VAL A 206 4.89 -4.68 16.41
N PHE A 207 3.70 -5.28 16.28
CA PHE A 207 3.10 -5.54 14.97
C PHE A 207 2.65 -4.26 14.26
N MET A 208 2.17 -3.26 14.98
CA MET A 208 1.82 -1.96 14.43
C MET A 208 3.04 -1.21 13.89
N ILE A 209 4.13 -1.18 14.67
CA ILE A 209 5.39 -0.55 14.26
C ILE A 209 6.01 -1.32 13.10
N ALA A 210 5.90 -2.65 13.09
CA ALA A 210 6.37 -3.49 11.97
C ALA A 210 5.63 -3.18 10.67
N MET A 211 4.29 -3.08 10.72
CA MET A 211 3.47 -2.67 9.58
C MET A 211 3.87 -1.27 9.09
N MET A 212 3.99 -0.31 10.01
CA MET A 212 4.41 1.06 9.69
C MET A 212 5.80 1.08 9.06
N LEU A 213 6.79 0.38 9.63
CA LEU A 213 8.15 0.35 9.13
C LEU A 213 8.23 -0.29 7.75
N ALA A 214 7.56 -1.41 7.52
CA ALA A 214 7.51 -2.06 6.20
C ALA A 214 6.98 -1.11 5.13
N THR A 215 5.95 -0.34 5.43
CA THR A 215 5.37 0.63 4.50
C THR A 215 6.20 1.91 4.37
N VAL A 216 6.93 2.32 5.41
CA VAL A 216 7.97 3.37 5.33
C VAL A 216 9.03 2.98 4.30
N LEU A 217 9.58 1.76 4.41
CA LEU A 217 10.60 1.26 3.49
C LEU A 217 10.10 1.19 2.05
N TRP A 218 8.90 0.65 1.88
CA TRP A 218 8.27 0.51 0.57
C TRP A 218 8.04 1.88 -0.10
N SER A 219 7.40 2.80 0.60
CA SER A 219 7.05 4.12 0.09
C SER A 219 8.28 5.02 -0.13
N PHE A 220 9.32 4.86 0.69
CA PHE A 220 10.63 5.49 0.46
C PHE A 220 11.22 5.03 -0.88
N LEU A 221 11.27 3.72 -1.14
CA LEU A 221 11.80 3.18 -2.38
C LEU A 221 10.99 3.65 -3.61
N GLU A 222 9.66 3.71 -3.51
CA GLU A 222 8.79 4.22 -4.59
C GLU A 222 9.07 5.68 -4.96
N SER A 223 9.37 6.51 -3.97
CA SER A 223 9.60 7.95 -4.21
C SER A 223 11.02 8.27 -4.70
N VAL A 224 12.01 7.42 -4.38
CA VAL A 224 13.43 7.74 -4.61
C VAL A 224 14.05 6.91 -5.71
N LEU A 225 13.78 5.61 -5.71
CA LEU A 225 14.51 4.66 -6.55
C LEU A 225 14.29 4.83 -8.05
N PRO A 226 13.08 5.20 -8.56
CA PRO A 226 12.89 5.44 -9.99
C PRO A 226 13.83 6.51 -10.54
N ILE A 227 14.02 7.60 -9.77
CA ILE A 227 14.91 8.70 -10.17
C ILE A 227 16.37 8.28 -10.10
N TYR A 228 16.73 7.50 -9.07
CA TYR A 228 18.09 6.96 -8.96
C TYR A 228 18.43 6.04 -10.14
N LEU A 229 17.50 5.16 -10.54
CA LEU A 229 17.66 4.26 -11.69
C LEU A 229 17.80 5.04 -13.01
N ASP A 230 16.99 6.07 -13.20
CA ASP A 230 17.08 6.96 -14.36
C ASP A 230 18.44 7.68 -14.41
N ARG A 231 18.84 8.34 -13.32
CA ARG A 231 20.06 9.16 -13.28
C ARG A 231 21.36 8.36 -13.34
N ARG A 232 21.40 7.18 -12.68
CA ARG A 232 22.65 6.39 -12.59
C ARG A 232 22.80 5.40 -13.75
N PHE A 233 21.71 4.79 -14.21
CA PHE A 233 21.73 3.72 -15.18
C PHE A 233 21.01 4.06 -16.48
N LEU A 234 20.45 5.26 -16.61
CA LEU A 234 19.63 5.71 -17.75
C LEU A 234 18.48 4.71 -18.03
N SER A 235 17.90 4.19 -16.98
CA SER A 235 16.88 3.16 -17.07
C SER A 235 15.60 3.70 -17.71
N THR A 236 15.07 3.01 -18.70
CA THR A 236 13.80 3.35 -19.35
C THR A 236 12.62 3.18 -18.39
N PRO A 237 11.48 3.86 -18.62
CA PRO A 237 10.26 3.64 -17.83
C PRO A 237 9.84 2.17 -17.79
N GLN A 238 10.04 1.43 -18.88
CA GLN A 238 9.75 -0.01 -18.94
C GLN A 238 10.65 -0.82 -18.00
N GLN A 239 11.94 -0.54 -17.95
CA GLN A 239 12.87 -1.21 -17.03
C GLN A 239 12.51 -0.93 -15.57
N ILE A 240 12.20 0.33 -15.23
CA ILE A 240 11.74 0.72 -13.90
C ILE A 240 10.43 -0.02 -13.56
N GLY A 241 9.50 -0.08 -14.51
CA GLY A 241 8.24 -0.81 -14.36
C GLY A 241 8.45 -2.29 -14.04
N TRP A 242 9.34 -2.97 -14.76
CA TRP A 242 9.69 -4.38 -14.51
C TRP A 242 10.36 -4.59 -13.14
N ILE A 243 11.24 -3.68 -12.72
CA ILE A 243 11.92 -3.74 -11.43
C ILE A 243 10.91 -3.69 -10.28
N PHE A 244 9.99 -2.73 -10.31
CA PHE A 244 8.95 -2.61 -9.27
C PHE A 244 7.89 -3.72 -9.39
N GLY A 245 7.57 -4.16 -10.62
CA GLY A 245 6.73 -5.33 -10.84
C GLY A 245 7.33 -6.59 -10.24
N PHE A 246 8.62 -6.83 -10.41
CA PHE A 246 9.31 -8.00 -9.83
C PHE A 246 9.32 -7.97 -8.30
N LEU A 247 9.56 -6.81 -7.68
CA LEU A 247 9.41 -6.62 -6.23
C LEU A 247 8.00 -7.03 -5.76
N ALA A 248 6.97 -6.56 -6.47
CA ALA A 248 5.57 -6.86 -6.15
C ALA A 248 5.21 -8.34 -6.32
N VAL A 249 5.73 -9.00 -7.38
CA VAL A 249 5.55 -10.44 -7.61
C VAL A 249 6.18 -11.24 -6.48
N MET A 250 7.42 -10.92 -6.11
CA MET A 250 8.12 -11.62 -5.03
C MET A 250 7.37 -11.44 -3.70
N HIS A 251 6.86 -10.25 -3.41
CA HIS A 251 6.03 -10.01 -2.24
C HIS A 251 4.71 -10.82 -2.30
N GLY A 252 3.98 -10.74 -3.39
CA GLY A 252 2.66 -11.36 -3.53
C GLY A 252 2.70 -12.90 -3.56
N LEU A 253 3.60 -13.50 -4.37
CA LEU A 253 3.71 -14.95 -4.51
C LEU A 253 4.24 -15.63 -3.25
N THR A 254 5.09 -14.95 -2.48
CA THR A 254 5.63 -15.52 -1.25
C THR A 254 4.71 -15.37 -0.05
N SER A 255 3.72 -14.46 -0.11
CA SER A 255 2.81 -14.19 1.01
C SER A 255 2.08 -15.44 1.55
N PRO A 256 1.48 -16.34 0.74
CA PRO A 256 0.85 -17.56 1.27
C PRO A 256 1.85 -18.52 1.92
N ILE A 257 3.08 -18.60 1.34
CA ILE A 257 4.16 -19.47 1.85
C ILE A 257 4.61 -18.97 3.22
N ILE A 258 4.87 -17.67 3.33
CA ILE A 258 5.32 -17.06 4.59
C ILE A 258 4.18 -17.06 5.62
N GLY A 259 2.91 -16.92 5.19
CA GLY A 259 1.76 -17.10 6.06
C GLY A 259 1.75 -18.47 6.72
N SER A 260 1.90 -19.56 5.93
CA SER A 260 1.98 -20.92 6.46
C SER A 260 3.21 -21.16 7.34
N LEU A 261 4.32 -20.52 7.03
CA LEU A 261 5.54 -20.56 7.85
C LEU A 261 5.33 -19.86 9.19
N THR A 262 4.59 -18.72 9.18
CA THR A 262 4.22 -17.96 10.39
C THR A 262 3.43 -18.82 11.39
N ASP A 263 2.55 -19.68 10.88
CA ASP A 263 1.78 -20.60 11.73
C ASP A 263 2.64 -21.74 12.32
N ARG A 264 3.73 -22.13 11.62
CA ARG A 264 4.63 -23.23 12.04
C ARG A 264 5.71 -22.82 13.03
N ILE A 265 6.42 -21.71 12.76
CA ILE A 265 7.59 -21.29 13.57
C ILE A 265 7.30 -20.08 14.46
N GLY A 266 6.06 -19.57 14.42
CA GLY A 266 5.60 -18.47 15.27
C GLY A 266 5.83 -17.09 14.67
N ARG A 267 4.90 -16.18 14.97
CA ARG A 267 4.81 -14.82 14.44
C ARG A 267 6.02 -13.93 14.75
N PRO A 268 6.53 -13.90 16.02
CA PRO A 268 7.71 -13.09 16.34
C PRO A 268 8.97 -13.55 15.61
N THR A 269 9.14 -14.86 15.46
CA THR A 269 10.29 -15.45 14.77
C THR A 269 10.34 -15.04 13.30
N VAL A 270 9.19 -15.15 12.60
CA VAL A 270 9.07 -14.75 11.18
C VAL A 270 9.34 -13.26 11.01
N LEU A 271 8.76 -12.42 11.88
CA LEU A 271 9.01 -10.97 11.87
C LEU A 271 10.51 -10.66 12.00
N ARG A 272 11.20 -11.28 12.94
CA ARG A 272 12.63 -11.06 13.18
C ARG A 272 13.50 -11.50 12.01
N LEU A 273 13.17 -12.63 11.39
CA LEU A 273 13.85 -13.08 10.17
C LEU A 273 13.72 -12.05 9.05
N GLY A 274 12.52 -11.48 8.88
CA GLY A 274 12.28 -10.40 7.92
C GLY A 274 13.09 -9.15 8.23
N LEU A 275 13.16 -8.74 9.50
CA LEU A 275 13.93 -7.58 9.94
C LEU A 275 15.44 -7.80 9.74
N TRP A 276 15.98 -8.98 10.09
CA TRP A 276 17.36 -9.31 9.82
C TRP A 276 17.69 -9.24 8.33
N ALA A 277 16.88 -9.86 7.48
CA ALA A 277 17.07 -9.79 6.03
C ALA A 277 17.01 -8.32 5.54
N MET A 278 16.05 -7.52 6.03
CA MET A 278 15.87 -6.15 5.60
C MET A 278 17.05 -5.24 6.01
N ILE A 279 17.61 -5.40 7.21
CA ILE A 279 18.78 -4.63 7.69
C ILE A 279 19.93 -4.68 6.67
N PHE A 280 20.19 -5.84 6.10
CA PHE A 280 21.26 -6.02 5.12
C PHE A 280 20.83 -5.63 3.71
N LEU A 281 19.66 -6.06 3.27
CA LEU A 281 19.22 -5.87 1.88
C LEU A 281 18.95 -4.41 1.55
N ILE A 282 18.41 -3.60 2.49
CA ILE A 282 17.99 -2.24 2.20
C ILE A 282 19.15 -1.29 1.88
N ILE A 283 20.36 -1.58 2.35
CA ILE A 283 21.55 -0.74 2.14
C ILE A 283 22.15 -0.95 0.74
N LEU A 284 22.01 -2.16 0.19
CA LEU A 284 22.69 -2.60 -1.02
C LEU A 284 22.30 -1.91 -2.34
N PRO A 285 21.08 -1.37 -2.56
CA PRO A 285 20.70 -0.77 -3.85
C PRO A 285 21.66 0.31 -4.35
N SER A 286 22.24 1.09 -3.43
CA SER A 286 23.19 2.16 -3.78
C SER A 286 24.54 1.66 -4.28
N TRP A 287 24.88 0.39 -4.06
CA TRP A 287 26.18 -0.22 -4.37
C TRP A 287 26.11 -1.15 -5.59
N MET A 288 24.91 -1.40 -6.09
CA MET A 288 24.72 -2.29 -7.23
C MET A 288 25.33 -1.73 -8.52
N PRO A 289 25.96 -2.60 -9.36
CA PRO A 289 26.64 -2.17 -10.58
C PRO A 289 25.71 -1.92 -11.77
N SER A 290 24.46 -2.40 -11.73
CA SER A 290 23.54 -2.30 -12.84
C SER A 290 22.08 -2.24 -12.37
N SER A 291 21.18 -1.73 -13.23
CA SER A 291 19.73 -1.68 -12.97
C SER A 291 19.14 -3.10 -12.77
N LEU A 292 19.66 -4.10 -13.49
CA LEU A 292 19.24 -5.50 -13.31
C LEU A 292 19.59 -6.01 -11.91
N ALA A 293 20.81 -5.72 -11.44
CA ALA A 293 21.25 -6.11 -10.09
C ALA A 293 20.38 -5.44 -9.01
N VAL A 294 20.02 -4.17 -9.18
CA VAL A 294 19.04 -3.49 -8.32
C VAL A 294 17.70 -4.21 -8.37
N GLY A 295 17.22 -4.60 -9.55
CA GLY A 295 15.94 -5.31 -9.72
C GLY A 295 15.91 -6.64 -8.99
N LEU A 296 16.94 -7.45 -9.12
CA LEU A 296 17.06 -8.75 -8.40
C LEU A 296 17.09 -8.54 -6.88
N LEU A 297 17.83 -7.52 -6.43
CA LEU A 297 17.90 -7.15 -5.01
C LEU A 297 16.53 -6.69 -4.48
N LEU A 298 15.77 -5.91 -5.28
CA LEU A 298 14.41 -5.50 -4.91
C LEU A 298 13.48 -6.70 -4.78
N GLY A 299 13.64 -7.76 -5.57
CA GLY A 299 12.93 -9.01 -5.36
C GLY A 299 13.20 -9.59 -3.96
N GLY A 300 14.45 -9.57 -3.51
CA GLY A 300 14.85 -9.95 -2.15
C GLY A 300 14.23 -9.04 -1.07
N ILE A 301 14.17 -7.73 -1.33
CA ILE A 301 13.51 -6.76 -0.44
C ILE A 301 12.00 -7.02 -0.39
N GLY A 302 11.35 -7.35 -1.52
CA GLY A 302 9.95 -7.74 -1.57
C GLY A 302 9.66 -8.98 -0.72
N LEU A 303 10.53 -10.00 -0.81
CA LEU A 303 10.46 -11.19 0.04
C LEU A 303 10.63 -10.84 1.53
N ALA A 304 11.66 -10.07 1.89
CA ALA A 304 11.89 -9.63 3.28
C ALA A 304 10.70 -8.83 3.83
N THR A 305 10.09 -7.97 3.01
CA THR A 305 8.88 -7.23 3.38
C THR A 305 7.72 -8.17 3.69
N THR A 306 7.59 -9.29 2.96
CA THR A 306 6.55 -10.30 3.24
C THR A 306 6.74 -10.92 4.61
N PHE A 307 7.98 -11.23 5.02
CA PHE A 307 8.27 -11.72 6.37
C PHE A 307 7.90 -10.72 7.47
N ILE A 308 7.96 -9.41 7.19
CA ILE A 308 7.59 -8.37 8.16
C ILE A 308 6.07 -8.19 8.21
N ILE A 309 5.39 -8.12 7.06
CA ILE A 309 3.94 -7.79 6.98
C ILE A 309 3.06 -9.00 7.34
N SER A 310 3.42 -10.20 6.86
CA SER A 310 2.57 -11.40 6.99
C SER A 310 2.17 -11.72 8.44
N PRO A 311 3.06 -11.63 9.46
CA PRO A 311 2.69 -11.92 10.84
C PRO A 311 1.87 -10.82 11.52
N CYS A 312 1.75 -9.60 10.95
CA CYS A 312 1.14 -8.46 11.64
C CYS A 312 -0.36 -8.66 11.90
N SER A 313 -1.15 -9.00 10.87
CA SER A 313 -2.60 -9.18 11.03
C SER A 313 -2.97 -10.35 11.94
N PRO A 314 -2.44 -11.58 11.74
CA PRO A 314 -2.71 -12.67 12.67
C PRO A 314 -2.12 -12.43 14.06
N GLY A 315 -1.02 -11.66 14.16
CA GLY A 315 -0.42 -11.28 15.42
C GLY A 315 -1.36 -10.43 16.27
N VAL A 316 -1.87 -9.34 15.70
CA VAL A 316 -2.84 -8.46 16.38
C VAL A 316 -4.13 -9.21 16.73
N ALA A 317 -4.63 -10.07 15.82
CA ALA A 317 -5.85 -10.86 16.09
C ALA A 317 -5.67 -11.77 17.30
N ALA A 318 -4.54 -12.48 17.41
CA ALA A 318 -4.29 -13.38 18.53
C ALA A 318 -4.12 -12.66 19.87
N GLU A 319 -3.50 -11.49 19.90
CA GLU A 319 -3.41 -10.71 21.12
C GLU A 319 -4.80 -10.22 21.59
N ILE A 320 -5.68 -9.82 20.64
CA ILE A 320 -7.07 -9.48 20.95
C ILE A 320 -7.85 -10.67 21.54
N GLU A 321 -7.63 -11.88 20.99
CA GLU A 321 -8.23 -13.10 21.53
C GLU A 321 -7.74 -13.41 22.95
N GLN A 322 -6.45 -13.21 23.22
CA GLN A 322 -5.88 -13.36 24.58
C GLN A 322 -6.48 -12.36 25.58
N MET A 323 -6.91 -11.18 25.11
CA MET A 323 -7.64 -10.20 25.92
C MET A 323 -9.11 -10.60 26.18
N GLY A 324 -9.55 -11.76 25.70
CA GLY A 324 -10.92 -12.24 25.84
C GLY A 324 -11.95 -11.50 24.96
N SER A 325 -11.51 -10.78 23.93
CA SER A 325 -12.37 -10.01 23.03
C SER A 325 -12.36 -10.55 21.59
N ARG A 326 -13.40 -10.17 20.83
CA ARG A 326 -13.53 -10.44 19.39
C ARG A 326 -13.53 -9.15 18.55
N ALA A 327 -13.02 -8.05 19.08
CA ALA A 327 -12.99 -6.74 18.43
C ALA A 327 -11.90 -6.64 17.36
N TYR A 328 -11.83 -7.62 16.46
CA TYR A 328 -10.83 -7.68 15.37
C TYR A 328 -10.86 -6.43 14.47
N ALA A 329 -12.05 -5.83 14.26
CA ALA A 329 -12.21 -4.63 13.46
C ALA A 329 -11.38 -3.45 14.01
N SER A 330 -11.32 -3.30 15.34
CA SER A 330 -10.50 -2.26 15.99
C SER A 330 -9.01 -2.49 15.74
N GLY A 331 -8.52 -3.73 15.86
CA GLY A 331 -7.12 -4.09 15.59
C GLY A 331 -6.72 -3.88 14.14
N PHE A 332 -7.56 -4.29 13.19
CA PHE A 332 -7.29 -4.10 11.76
C PHE A 332 -7.36 -2.63 11.35
N SER A 333 -8.23 -1.82 11.96
CA SER A 333 -8.23 -0.37 11.75
C SER A 333 -6.92 0.28 12.19
N MET A 334 -6.33 -0.18 13.30
CA MET A 334 -5.03 0.30 13.77
C MET A 334 -3.89 -0.11 12.82
N LEU A 335 -3.90 -1.35 12.30
CA LEU A 335 -2.93 -1.77 11.28
C LEU A 335 -3.07 -0.96 10.01
N SER A 336 -4.29 -0.65 9.57
CA SER A 336 -4.55 0.20 8.39
C SER A 336 -4.05 1.63 8.62
N PHE A 337 -4.22 2.15 9.84
CA PHE A 337 -3.65 3.45 10.21
C PHE A 337 -2.12 3.41 10.17
N SER A 338 -1.48 2.38 10.74
CA SER A 338 -0.03 2.18 10.71
C SER A 338 0.50 2.09 9.30
N TYR A 339 -0.21 1.36 8.42
CA TYR A 339 0.09 1.26 7.00
C TYR A 339 0.09 2.65 6.33
N SER A 340 -0.98 3.40 6.46
CA SER A 340 -1.12 4.73 5.84
C SER A 340 -0.13 5.75 6.42
N ALA A 341 0.09 5.72 7.73
CA ALA A 341 1.09 6.58 8.38
C ALA A 341 2.50 6.26 7.88
N GLY A 342 2.83 4.98 7.71
CA GLY A 342 4.10 4.55 7.13
C GLY A 342 4.30 5.05 5.70
N MET A 343 3.26 5.01 4.87
CA MET A 343 3.34 5.56 3.50
C MET A 343 3.62 7.06 3.50
N VAL A 344 2.99 7.84 4.39
CA VAL A 344 3.27 9.29 4.51
C VAL A 344 4.72 9.51 4.93
N VAL A 345 5.13 8.86 6.02
CA VAL A 345 6.46 9.04 6.61
C VAL A 345 7.56 8.60 5.62
N GLY A 346 7.40 7.46 4.97
CA GLY A 346 8.40 6.93 4.04
C GLY A 346 8.62 7.82 2.83
N SER A 347 7.53 8.28 2.19
CA SER A 347 7.62 9.21 1.07
C SER A 347 8.28 10.53 1.47
N PHE A 348 7.91 11.07 2.63
CA PHE A 348 8.46 12.31 3.15
C PHE A 348 9.96 12.18 3.50
N LEU A 349 10.35 11.09 4.15
CA LEU A 349 11.75 10.78 4.44
C LEU A 349 12.57 10.67 3.16
N GLY A 350 12.04 10.05 2.10
CA GLY A 350 12.68 10.01 0.79
C GLY A 350 12.97 11.40 0.24
N GLY A 351 12.03 12.32 0.35
CA GLY A 351 12.18 13.70 -0.08
C GLY A 351 13.18 14.51 0.74
N VAL A 352 13.17 14.33 2.06
CA VAL A 352 13.99 15.11 3.00
C VAL A 352 15.43 14.59 3.10
N LEU A 353 15.62 13.26 3.18
CA LEU A 353 16.94 12.69 3.46
C LEU A 353 17.83 12.60 2.22
N VAL A 354 17.27 12.22 1.07
CA VAL A 354 18.10 11.88 -0.11
C VAL A 354 18.76 13.11 -0.72
N GLY A 355 18.14 14.27 -0.66
CA GLY A 355 18.74 15.53 -1.15
C GLY A 355 20.06 15.87 -0.44
N PRO A 356 20.07 16.05 0.88
CA PRO A 356 21.27 16.43 1.63
C PRO A 356 22.24 15.28 1.92
N LEU A 357 21.74 14.06 2.16
CA LEU A 357 22.57 12.94 2.63
C LEU A 357 22.97 11.95 1.53
N GLY A 358 22.30 12.02 0.38
CA GLY A 358 22.43 11.02 -0.67
C GLY A 358 21.72 9.69 -0.34
N LEU A 359 21.62 8.81 -1.35
CA LEU A 359 20.86 7.57 -1.24
C LEU A 359 21.46 6.59 -0.20
N SER A 360 22.78 6.39 -0.23
CA SER A 360 23.45 5.39 0.64
C SER A 360 23.25 5.65 2.12
N VAL A 361 23.43 6.92 2.56
CA VAL A 361 23.25 7.31 3.96
C VAL A 361 21.77 7.21 4.35
N SER A 362 20.87 7.64 3.47
CA SER A 362 19.42 7.56 3.72
C SER A 362 18.96 6.11 3.92
N LEU A 363 19.44 5.17 3.10
CA LEU A 363 19.17 3.74 3.25
C LEU A 363 19.78 3.17 4.56
N GLY A 364 20.94 3.67 4.95
CA GLY A 364 21.57 3.34 6.25
C GLY A 364 20.68 3.78 7.43
N CYS A 365 20.10 4.98 7.39
CA CYS A 365 19.16 5.45 8.40
C CYS A 365 17.93 4.53 8.49
N LEU A 366 17.38 4.08 7.35
CA LEU A 366 16.26 3.14 7.34
C LEU A 366 16.64 1.77 7.91
N SER A 367 17.86 1.28 7.64
CA SER A 367 18.39 0.05 8.24
C SER A 367 18.46 0.17 9.77
N LEU A 368 18.87 1.32 10.31
CA LEU A 368 18.88 1.55 11.75
C LEU A 368 17.48 1.52 12.38
N LEU A 369 16.44 1.97 11.67
CA LEU A 369 15.06 1.81 12.13
C LEU A 369 14.66 0.32 12.23
N CYS A 370 15.11 -0.52 11.29
CA CYS A 370 14.90 -1.96 11.36
C CYS A 370 15.62 -2.58 12.58
N VAL A 371 16.85 -2.15 12.88
CA VAL A 371 17.57 -2.57 14.09
C VAL A 371 16.82 -2.16 15.35
N GLY A 372 16.31 -0.93 15.42
CA GLY A 372 15.52 -0.44 16.55
C GLY A 372 14.29 -1.31 16.83
N LEU A 373 13.51 -1.65 15.76
CA LEU A 373 12.35 -2.52 15.91
C LEU A 373 12.74 -3.96 16.29
N LEU A 374 13.85 -4.46 15.74
CA LEU A 374 14.37 -5.78 16.08
C LEU A 374 14.69 -5.87 17.57
N VAL A 375 15.41 -4.90 18.10
CA VAL A 375 15.75 -4.82 19.54
C VAL A 375 14.48 -4.72 20.38
N PHE A 376 13.54 -3.85 20.01
CA PHE A 376 12.26 -3.70 20.70
C PHE A 376 11.46 -5.02 20.72
N SER A 377 11.45 -5.76 19.62
CA SER A 377 10.76 -7.06 19.53
C SER A 377 11.35 -8.12 20.48
N TYR A 378 12.66 -8.09 20.73
CA TYR A 378 13.30 -8.99 21.71
C TYR A 378 13.02 -8.55 23.14
N GLN A 379 13.01 -7.25 23.44
CA GLN A 379 12.72 -6.72 24.77
C GLN A 379 11.30 -7.07 25.24
N VAL A 380 10.30 -6.92 24.33
CA VAL A 380 8.91 -7.25 24.64
C VAL A 380 8.70 -8.74 24.93
N GLU A 381 9.48 -9.63 24.29
CA GLU A 381 9.41 -11.07 24.58
C GLU A 381 10.13 -11.42 25.89
N ALA A 382 11.26 -10.78 26.18
CA ALA A 382 12.03 -11.01 27.40
C ALA A 382 11.33 -10.52 28.67
N HIS A 383 10.45 -9.52 28.55
CA HIS A 383 9.75 -8.92 29.69
C HIS A 383 8.21 -9.01 29.51
N PRO A 384 7.59 -10.18 29.82
CA PRO A 384 6.13 -10.35 29.72
C PRO A 384 5.31 -9.41 30.62
N SER A 385 5.94 -8.80 31.61
CA SER A 385 5.33 -7.82 32.55
C SER A 385 5.03 -6.45 31.91
N LEU A 386 5.43 -6.22 30.66
CA LEU A 386 5.10 -5.00 29.88
C LEU A 386 3.78 -5.14 29.10
N ASN A 387 3.05 -6.24 29.30
CA ASN A 387 1.78 -6.53 28.63
C ASN A 387 0.57 -6.27 29.51
#